data_5f78be651b2cc6906ed12cacd6222b30
#
_entry.id   5f78be651b2cc6906ed12cacd6222b30
#
_cell.length_a   1.000
_cell.length_b   1.000
_cell.length_c   1.000
_cell.angle_alpha   90.00
_cell.angle_beta   90.00
_cell.angle_gamma   90.00
#
_symmetry.space_group_name_H-M   'P 1'
#
loop_
_entity.id
_entity.type
_entity.pdbx_description
1 polymer ?
#
loop_
_entity_poly.entity_id
_entity_poly.type
_entity_poly.pdbx_seq_one_letter_code
_entity_poly.pdbx_strand_id
1 'polypeptide(L)'
;MPKPIYNSTYRQELHHKILKTAMADFREKGVKAVKMDDVANQLSISKRTLYEIYHTKEDLLFACVRNYHEEFEKKLAQEIGPDNNVMDVLISFMKLHIENSGTTNPLFYSEVQKYPKVKKYIANRNEENRSKSIAFLTRGVNEGYFRSDVNYEIINLMTEVFMKHVMDTELYRSYPLTTIFKDFFVTILRGVCTQQGIALIDNFKIRG
;
A
#
# COMPACT_ATOMS: atom_id res chain seq x y z
N MET A 1 24.75 37.98 3.15
CA MET A 1 24.12 37.47 1.93
C MET A 1 22.70 37.07 2.28
N PRO A 2 21.64 37.58 1.63
CA PRO A 2 20.28 37.16 1.91
C PRO A 2 20.09 35.69 1.55
N LYS A 3 19.43 34.92 2.44
CA LYS A 3 19.01 33.54 2.13
C LYS A 3 18.10 33.59 0.91
N PRO A 4 18.29 32.75 -0.12
CA PRO A 4 17.40 32.72 -1.26
C PRO A 4 15.99 32.38 -0.74
N ILE A 5 15.03 33.22 -1.08
CA ILE A 5 13.60 32.99 -0.88
C ILE A 5 13.24 31.85 -1.84
N TYR A 6 13.46 30.60 -1.41
CA TYR A 6 12.91 29.46 -2.12
C TYR A 6 11.40 29.59 -2.05
N ASN A 7 10.79 29.95 -3.18
CA ASN A 7 9.37 30.07 -3.37
C ASN A 7 8.69 28.79 -2.79
N SER A 8 7.61 28.95 -2.03
CA SER A 8 6.90 27.82 -1.39
C SER A 8 6.61 26.67 -2.38
N THR A 9 6.35 27.02 -3.64
CA THR A 9 6.14 26.09 -4.76
C THR A 9 7.37 25.24 -5.06
N TYR A 10 8.57 25.82 -5.16
CA TYR A 10 9.81 25.07 -5.40
C TYR A 10 10.09 24.05 -4.27
N ARG A 11 9.84 24.46 -3.03
CA ARG A 11 10.04 23.59 -1.87
C ARG A 11 9.06 22.40 -1.87
N GLN A 12 7.81 22.64 -2.24
CA GLN A 12 6.79 21.59 -2.40
C GLN A 12 7.14 20.63 -3.54
N GLU A 13 7.55 21.15 -4.69
CA GLU A 13 8.02 20.33 -5.82
C GLU A 13 9.24 19.49 -5.46
N LEU A 14 10.18 20.06 -4.73
CA LEU A 14 11.37 19.33 -4.27
C LEU A 14 10.99 18.20 -3.32
N HIS A 15 10.11 18.47 -2.33
CA HIS A 15 9.59 17.43 -1.44
C HIS A 15 8.94 16.29 -2.22
N HIS A 16 8.07 16.61 -3.18
CA HIS A 16 7.43 15.60 -4.01
C HIS A 16 8.44 14.77 -4.82
N LYS A 17 9.43 15.40 -5.43
CA LYS A 17 10.52 14.71 -6.15
C LYS A 17 11.32 13.78 -5.24
N ILE A 18 11.66 14.24 -4.03
CA ILE A 18 12.39 13.43 -3.04
C ILE A 18 11.57 12.19 -2.67
N LEU A 19 10.29 12.35 -2.31
CA LEU A 19 9.43 11.24 -1.94
C LEU A 19 9.26 10.23 -3.06
N LYS A 20 9.04 10.70 -4.29
CA LYS A 20 8.88 9.84 -5.48
C LYS A 20 10.15 9.04 -5.76
N THR A 21 11.31 9.70 -5.78
CA THR A 21 12.61 9.05 -6.06
C THR A 21 12.98 8.06 -4.96
N ALA A 22 12.90 8.48 -3.70
CA ALA A 22 13.25 7.63 -2.56
C ALA A 22 12.30 6.41 -2.47
N MET A 23 10.99 6.59 -2.69
CA MET A 23 10.04 5.49 -2.66
C MET A 23 10.28 4.48 -3.78
N ALA A 24 10.62 4.95 -4.99
CA ALA A 24 10.99 4.08 -6.10
C ALA A 24 12.23 3.23 -5.74
N ASP A 25 13.27 3.87 -5.23
CA ASP A 25 14.49 3.18 -4.79
C ASP A 25 14.25 2.18 -3.66
N PHE A 26 13.47 2.56 -2.63
CA PHE A 26 13.13 1.65 -1.53
C PHE A 26 12.37 0.42 -2.01
N ARG A 27 11.45 0.60 -2.95
CA ARG A 27 10.65 -0.50 -3.52
C ARG A 27 11.48 -1.39 -4.44
N GLU A 28 12.40 -0.84 -5.21
CA GLU A 28 13.23 -1.60 -6.15
C GLU A 28 14.36 -2.34 -5.45
N LYS A 29 15.08 -1.67 -4.53
CA LYS A 29 16.36 -2.15 -3.96
C LYS A 29 16.21 -2.71 -2.54
N GLY A 30 15.07 -2.49 -1.90
CA GLY A 30 14.89 -2.68 -0.45
C GLY A 30 15.35 -1.46 0.34
N VAL A 31 14.84 -1.34 1.57
CA VAL A 31 15.12 -0.16 2.40
C VAL A 31 16.56 -0.10 2.84
N LYS A 32 17.17 -1.25 3.21
CA LYS A 32 18.53 -1.32 3.74
C LYS A 32 19.59 -0.85 2.73
N ALA A 33 19.41 -1.21 1.45
CA ALA A 33 20.37 -0.91 0.39
C ALA A 33 20.42 0.58 0.02
N VAL A 34 19.32 1.30 0.15
CA VAL A 34 19.26 2.74 -0.22
C VAL A 34 19.94 3.61 0.82
N LYS A 35 20.81 4.51 0.39
CA LYS A 35 21.47 5.51 1.23
C LYS A 35 20.89 6.90 0.96
N MET A 36 20.87 7.77 1.97
CA MET A 36 20.45 9.18 1.82
C MET A 36 21.26 9.89 0.73
N ASP A 37 22.55 9.59 0.67
CA ASP A 37 23.47 10.15 -0.33
C ASP A 37 23.08 9.80 -1.76
N ASP A 38 22.62 8.56 -1.99
CA ASP A 38 22.21 8.10 -3.32
C ASP A 38 20.99 8.88 -3.82
N VAL A 39 20.03 9.11 -2.92
CA VAL A 39 18.83 9.92 -3.21
C VAL A 39 19.20 11.38 -3.52
N ALA A 40 20.11 11.98 -2.73
CA ALA A 40 20.57 13.34 -2.98
C ALA A 40 21.28 13.48 -4.34
N ASN A 41 22.14 12.52 -4.68
CA ASN A 41 22.87 12.50 -5.95
C ASN A 41 21.93 12.35 -7.16
N GLN A 42 20.95 11.45 -7.10
CA GLN A 42 19.97 11.27 -8.18
C GLN A 42 19.16 12.54 -8.46
N LEU A 43 18.88 13.32 -7.41
CA LEU A 43 18.13 14.59 -7.52
C LEU A 43 19.01 15.79 -7.78
N SER A 44 20.35 15.60 -7.87
CA SER A 44 21.32 16.70 -8.03
C SER A 44 21.17 17.79 -6.96
N ILE A 45 20.84 17.38 -5.72
CA ILE A 45 20.78 18.27 -4.55
C ILE A 45 21.92 17.97 -3.59
N SER A 46 22.27 18.94 -2.73
CA SER A 46 23.29 18.70 -1.71
C SER A 46 22.77 17.74 -0.64
N LYS A 47 23.66 16.89 -0.09
CA LYS A 47 23.37 16.08 1.09
C LYS A 47 22.77 16.91 2.22
N ARG A 48 23.34 18.09 2.45
CA ARG A 48 22.87 19.04 3.47
C ARG A 48 21.40 19.40 3.26
N THR A 49 20.99 19.69 2.02
CA THR A 49 19.60 19.99 1.68
C THR A 49 18.67 18.84 2.02
N LEU A 50 19.05 17.60 1.68
CA LEU A 50 18.23 16.42 1.99
C LEU A 50 18.12 16.20 3.51
N TYR A 51 19.25 16.33 4.26
CA TYR A 51 19.24 16.17 5.73
C TYR A 51 18.55 17.33 6.47
N GLU A 52 18.50 18.53 5.91
CA GLU A 52 17.68 19.64 6.44
C GLU A 52 16.17 19.36 6.31
N ILE A 53 15.74 18.58 5.29
CA ILE A 53 14.34 18.21 5.07
C ILE A 53 13.96 16.97 5.85
N TYR A 54 14.81 15.93 5.78
CA TYR A 54 14.61 14.64 6.46
C TYR A 54 15.86 14.32 7.29
N HIS A 55 15.78 14.48 8.61
CA HIS A 55 16.95 14.35 9.51
C HIS A 55 17.54 12.94 9.49
N THR A 56 16.71 11.92 9.26
CA THR A 56 17.12 10.52 9.23
C THR A 56 16.53 9.80 8.04
N LYS A 57 17.12 8.66 7.68
CA LYS A 57 16.54 7.73 6.69
C LYS A 57 15.15 7.22 7.12
N GLU A 58 14.94 7.03 8.42
CA GLU A 58 13.63 6.63 8.95
C GLU A 58 12.57 7.73 8.73
N ASP A 59 12.94 9.02 8.90
CA ASP A 59 12.02 10.12 8.61
C ASP A 59 11.65 10.19 7.14
N LEU A 60 12.63 9.99 6.25
CA LEU A 60 12.38 9.93 4.81
C LEU A 60 11.49 8.73 4.47
N LEU A 61 11.81 7.54 4.98
CA LEU A 61 11.01 6.33 4.75
C LEU A 61 9.57 6.49 5.26
N PHE A 62 9.41 7.05 6.46
CA PHE A 62 8.09 7.34 7.02
C PHE A 62 7.28 8.27 6.11
N ALA A 63 7.90 9.36 5.65
CA ALA A 63 7.25 10.31 4.75
C ALA A 63 6.88 9.65 3.40
N CYS A 64 7.76 8.79 2.87
CA CYS A 64 7.50 8.03 1.64
C CYS A 64 6.30 7.08 1.80
N VAL A 65 6.27 6.29 2.88
CA VAL A 65 5.18 5.32 3.13
C VAL A 65 3.85 6.04 3.36
N ARG A 66 3.86 7.15 4.11
CA ARG A 66 2.66 7.96 4.31
C ARG A 66 2.14 8.53 2.98
N ASN A 67 3.00 9.17 2.20
CA ASN A 67 2.64 9.74 0.90
C ASN A 67 2.11 8.65 -0.07
N TYR A 68 2.71 7.46 -0.05
CA TYR A 68 2.25 6.34 -0.87
C TYR A 68 0.80 5.95 -0.52
N HIS A 69 0.47 5.86 0.78
CA HIS A 69 -0.89 5.56 1.20
C HIS A 69 -1.88 6.69 0.85
N GLU A 70 -1.49 7.95 1.05
CA GLU A 70 -2.32 9.11 0.70
C GLU A 70 -2.62 9.15 -0.81
N GLU A 71 -1.61 8.91 -1.66
CA GLU A 71 -1.78 8.84 -3.11
C GLU A 71 -2.62 7.63 -3.55
N PHE A 72 -2.49 6.49 -2.88
CA PHE A 72 -3.32 5.32 -3.15
C PHE A 72 -4.79 5.60 -2.84
N GLU A 73 -5.09 6.17 -1.66
CA GLU A 73 -6.47 6.54 -1.29
C GLU A 73 -7.06 7.57 -2.24
N LYS A 74 -6.26 8.57 -2.64
CA LYS A 74 -6.68 9.58 -3.60
C LYS A 74 -7.02 8.98 -4.97
N LYS A 75 -6.18 8.07 -5.48
CA LYS A 75 -6.45 7.38 -6.73
C LYS A 75 -7.71 6.52 -6.64
N LEU A 76 -7.86 5.76 -5.56
CA LEU A 76 -9.05 4.96 -5.34
C LEU A 76 -10.31 5.85 -5.30
N ALA A 77 -10.27 6.96 -4.58
CA ALA A 77 -11.38 7.91 -4.51
C ALA A 77 -11.70 8.57 -5.87
N GLN A 78 -10.74 8.70 -6.78
CA GLN A 78 -10.97 9.22 -8.14
C GLN A 78 -11.64 8.19 -9.06
N GLU A 79 -11.39 6.89 -8.82
CA GLU A 79 -12.01 5.80 -9.60
C GLU A 79 -13.42 5.46 -9.13
N ILE A 80 -13.79 5.86 -7.89
CA ILE A 80 -15.06 5.52 -7.25
C ILE A 80 -15.97 6.74 -7.21
N GLY A 81 -17.18 6.59 -7.78
CA GLY A 81 -18.26 7.57 -7.69
C GLY A 81 -19.33 7.17 -6.67
N PRO A 82 -20.32 8.03 -6.41
CA PRO A 82 -21.40 7.77 -5.48
C PRO A 82 -22.29 6.58 -5.87
N ASP A 83 -22.37 6.26 -7.16
CA ASP A 83 -23.21 5.20 -7.72
C ASP A 83 -22.51 3.83 -7.76
N ASN A 84 -21.22 3.74 -7.39
CA ASN A 84 -20.47 2.49 -7.38
C ASN A 84 -20.97 1.56 -6.28
N ASN A 85 -21.27 0.32 -6.65
CA ASN A 85 -21.55 -0.74 -5.68
C ASN A 85 -20.25 -1.26 -5.01
N VAL A 86 -20.41 -2.12 -3.99
CA VAL A 86 -19.26 -2.64 -3.25
C VAL A 86 -18.28 -3.44 -4.13
N MET A 87 -18.77 -4.10 -5.17
CA MET A 87 -17.91 -4.88 -6.07
C MET A 87 -17.07 -4.00 -7.00
N ASP A 88 -17.62 -2.87 -7.46
CA ASP A 88 -16.85 -1.87 -8.23
C ASP A 88 -15.69 -1.32 -7.40
N VAL A 89 -15.96 -0.98 -6.13
CA VAL A 89 -14.94 -0.52 -5.18
C VAL A 89 -13.87 -1.58 -4.95
N LEU A 90 -14.28 -2.83 -4.73
CA LEU A 90 -13.37 -3.95 -4.52
C LEU A 90 -12.48 -4.22 -5.74
N ILE A 91 -13.05 -4.20 -6.93
CA ILE A 91 -12.33 -4.42 -8.19
C ILE A 91 -11.30 -3.29 -8.44
N SER A 92 -11.69 -2.03 -8.25
CA SER A 92 -10.77 -0.88 -8.36
C SER A 92 -9.64 -0.98 -7.34
N PHE A 93 -9.94 -1.33 -6.09
CA PHE A 93 -8.94 -1.56 -5.05
C PHE A 93 -7.95 -2.68 -5.44
N MET A 94 -8.44 -3.81 -5.90
CA MET A 94 -7.60 -4.95 -6.32
C MET A 94 -6.71 -4.58 -7.51
N LYS A 95 -7.27 -3.89 -8.51
CA LYS A 95 -6.52 -3.41 -9.68
C LYS A 95 -5.36 -2.51 -9.28
N LEU A 96 -5.62 -1.49 -8.47
CA LEU A 96 -4.58 -0.59 -7.97
C LEU A 96 -3.52 -1.32 -7.13
N HIS A 97 -3.91 -2.30 -6.34
CA HIS A 97 -2.99 -3.12 -5.55
C HIS A 97 -2.08 -3.97 -6.43
N ILE A 98 -2.62 -4.64 -7.44
CA ILE A 98 -1.85 -5.47 -8.38
C ILE A 98 -0.86 -4.62 -9.18
N GLU A 99 -1.31 -3.50 -9.73
CA GLU A 99 -0.45 -2.56 -10.47
C GLU A 99 0.73 -2.05 -9.62
N ASN A 100 0.48 -1.81 -8.33
CA ASN A 100 1.52 -1.32 -7.43
C ASN A 100 2.43 -2.41 -6.86
N SER A 101 1.96 -3.65 -6.71
CA SER A 101 2.75 -4.72 -6.06
C SER A 101 3.75 -5.40 -6.99
N GLY A 102 3.45 -5.48 -8.29
CA GLY A 102 4.23 -6.26 -9.26
C GLY A 102 5.69 -5.83 -9.45
N THR A 103 6.04 -4.60 -9.09
CA THR A 103 7.39 -4.03 -9.24
C THR A 103 8.14 -3.86 -7.92
N THR A 104 7.57 -4.32 -6.79
CA THR A 104 8.14 -4.11 -5.48
C THR A 104 9.01 -5.30 -5.06
N ASN A 105 10.28 -5.03 -4.74
CA ASN A 105 11.17 -6.03 -4.16
C ASN A 105 10.60 -6.50 -2.80
N PRO A 106 10.44 -7.81 -2.59
CA PRO A 106 9.91 -8.35 -1.34
C PRO A 106 10.66 -7.87 -0.08
N LEU A 107 11.96 -7.59 -0.20
CA LEU A 107 12.76 -7.04 0.91
C LEU A 107 12.21 -5.72 1.44
N PHE A 108 11.56 -4.91 0.60
CA PHE A 108 10.91 -3.68 1.07
C PHE A 108 9.93 -3.97 2.20
N TYR A 109 9.06 -4.96 2.03
CA TYR A 109 8.01 -5.29 3.02
C TYR A 109 8.58 -5.81 4.34
N SER A 110 9.61 -6.65 4.29
CA SER A 110 10.25 -7.20 5.50
C SER A 110 11.14 -6.17 6.21
N GLU A 111 11.79 -5.29 5.45
CA GLU A 111 12.71 -4.28 6.01
C GLU A 111 11.98 -3.07 6.59
N VAL A 112 10.88 -2.63 5.99
CA VAL A 112 10.08 -1.50 6.47
C VAL A 112 9.58 -1.70 7.90
N GLN A 113 9.29 -2.94 8.29
CA GLN A 113 8.87 -3.33 9.64
C GLN A 113 9.97 -3.17 10.71
N LYS A 114 11.23 -3.02 10.29
CA LYS A 114 12.38 -2.83 11.20
C LYS A 114 12.53 -1.37 11.68
N TYR A 115 11.76 -0.45 11.11
CA TYR A 115 11.78 0.98 11.44
C TYR A 115 10.60 1.32 12.38
N PRO A 116 10.85 1.61 13.67
CA PRO A 116 9.80 1.75 14.69
C PRO A 116 8.73 2.78 14.35
N LYS A 117 9.12 3.93 13.81
CA LYS A 117 8.19 5.00 13.41
C LYS A 117 7.24 4.55 12.30
N VAL A 118 7.77 3.84 11.31
CA VAL A 118 6.98 3.33 10.18
C VAL A 118 6.09 2.18 10.63
N LYS A 119 6.62 1.25 11.41
CA LYS A 119 5.86 0.13 11.99
C LYS A 119 4.66 0.62 12.80
N LYS A 120 4.86 1.62 13.67
CA LYS A 120 3.78 2.24 14.45
C LYS A 120 2.71 2.86 13.56
N TYR A 121 3.13 3.60 12.52
CA TYR A 121 2.20 4.20 11.57
C TYR A 121 1.35 3.15 10.85
N ILE A 122 1.97 2.07 10.35
CA ILE A 122 1.25 0.98 9.67
C ILE A 122 0.26 0.31 10.63
N ALA A 123 0.67 0.03 11.87
CA ALA A 123 -0.20 -0.58 12.88
C ALA A 123 -1.43 0.30 13.19
N ASN A 124 -1.23 1.60 13.42
CA ASN A 124 -2.34 2.54 13.65
C ASN A 124 -3.29 2.60 12.46
N ARG A 125 -2.75 2.63 11.24
CA ARG A 125 -3.56 2.65 10.03
C ARG A 125 -4.36 1.37 9.83
N ASN A 126 -3.79 0.22 10.15
CA ASN A 126 -4.52 -1.05 10.08
C ASN A 126 -5.70 -1.07 11.04
N GLU A 127 -5.53 -0.54 12.26
CA GLU A 127 -6.62 -0.43 13.24
C GLU A 127 -7.73 0.53 12.77
N GLU A 128 -7.36 1.70 12.23
CA GLU A 128 -8.32 2.64 11.63
C GLU A 128 -9.08 2.03 10.45
N ASN A 129 -8.37 1.27 9.62
CA ASN A 129 -8.97 0.61 8.45
C ASN A 129 -9.86 -0.57 8.82
N ARG A 130 -9.66 -1.20 9.99
CA ARG A 130 -10.48 -2.31 10.46
C ARG A 130 -11.96 -1.95 10.55
N SER A 131 -12.29 -0.81 11.18
CA SER A 131 -13.68 -0.33 11.27
C SER A 131 -14.28 -0.03 9.90
N LYS A 132 -13.49 0.59 8.99
CA LYS A 132 -13.91 0.87 7.62
C LYS A 132 -14.14 -0.41 6.83
N SER A 133 -13.30 -1.42 7.03
CA SER A 133 -13.42 -2.74 6.40
C SER A 133 -14.73 -3.43 6.81
N ILE A 134 -15.07 -3.45 8.09
CA ILE A 134 -16.32 -4.03 8.58
C ILE A 134 -17.54 -3.31 7.98
N ALA A 135 -17.53 -1.97 7.96
CA ALA A 135 -18.61 -1.19 7.35
C ALA A 135 -18.76 -1.50 5.84
N PHE A 136 -17.64 -1.61 5.12
CA PHE A 136 -17.61 -1.99 3.72
C PHE A 136 -18.19 -3.40 3.48
N LEU A 137 -17.79 -4.37 4.30
CA LEU A 137 -18.28 -5.75 4.20
C LEU A 137 -19.76 -5.85 4.54
N THR A 138 -20.23 -5.12 5.56
CA THR A 138 -21.67 -5.02 5.91
C THR A 138 -22.48 -4.42 4.75
N ARG A 139 -21.95 -3.38 4.08
CA ARG A 139 -22.57 -2.81 2.89
C ARG A 139 -22.69 -3.87 1.79
N GLY A 140 -21.66 -4.67 1.56
CA GLY A 140 -21.68 -5.74 0.55
C GLY A 140 -22.68 -6.85 0.84
N VAL A 141 -22.93 -7.17 2.11
CA VAL A 141 -24.03 -8.07 2.53
C VAL A 141 -25.39 -7.46 2.19
N ASN A 142 -25.59 -6.18 2.51
CA ASN A 142 -26.85 -5.47 2.21
C ASN A 142 -27.11 -5.32 0.72
N GLU A 143 -26.06 -5.17 -0.10
CA GLU A 143 -26.16 -5.14 -1.56
C GLU A 143 -26.29 -6.54 -2.19
N GLY A 144 -26.21 -7.63 -1.40
CA GLY A 144 -26.38 -9.01 -1.86
C GLY A 144 -25.16 -9.64 -2.52
N TYR A 145 -24.00 -8.98 -2.52
CA TYR A 145 -22.77 -9.49 -3.10
C TYR A 145 -21.96 -10.35 -2.14
N PHE A 146 -22.07 -10.10 -0.84
CA PHE A 146 -21.36 -10.85 0.20
C PHE A 146 -22.34 -11.69 1.05
N ARG A 147 -21.86 -12.80 1.54
CA ARG A 147 -22.64 -13.77 2.32
C ARG A 147 -22.91 -13.23 3.72
N SER A 148 -24.14 -13.40 4.21
CA SER A 148 -24.54 -12.97 5.58
C SER A 148 -24.16 -13.97 6.67
N ASP A 149 -23.77 -15.20 6.32
CA ASP A 149 -23.40 -16.29 7.24
C ASP A 149 -21.89 -16.33 7.54
N VAL A 150 -21.13 -15.33 7.09
CA VAL A 150 -19.68 -15.23 7.32
C VAL A 150 -19.36 -14.28 8.46
N ASN A 151 -18.48 -14.71 9.35
CA ASN A 151 -17.90 -13.82 10.36
C ASN A 151 -16.71 -13.06 9.79
N TYR A 152 -16.92 -11.82 9.39
CA TYR A 152 -15.91 -10.97 8.74
C TYR A 152 -14.79 -10.53 9.66
N GLU A 153 -15.00 -10.51 10.98
CA GLU A 153 -13.90 -10.24 11.93
C GLU A 153 -12.88 -11.37 11.91
N ILE A 154 -13.35 -12.62 11.85
CA ILE A 154 -12.48 -13.80 11.74
C ILE A 154 -11.74 -13.77 10.39
N ILE A 155 -12.42 -13.45 9.28
CA ILE A 155 -11.77 -13.34 7.96
C ILE A 155 -10.67 -12.27 7.95
N ASN A 156 -10.92 -11.09 8.53
CA ASN A 156 -9.90 -10.06 8.68
C ASN A 156 -8.69 -10.54 9.50
N LEU A 157 -8.94 -11.18 10.64
CA LEU A 157 -7.87 -11.74 11.47
C LEU A 157 -7.05 -12.81 10.73
N MET A 158 -7.72 -13.71 10.02
CA MET A 158 -7.03 -14.74 9.20
C MET A 158 -6.15 -14.09 8.12
N THR A 159 -6.64 -13.02 7.49
CA THR A 159 -5.88 -12.27 6.48
C THR A 159 -4.63 -11.63 7.09
N GLU A 160 -4.75 -10.99 8.24
CA GLU A 160 -3.61 -10.38 8.95
C GLU A 160 -2.56 -11.41 9.35
N VAL A 161 -3.00 -12.54 9.92
CA VAL A 161 -2.12 -13.64 10.34
C VAL A 161 -1.40 -14.25 9.14
N PHE A 162 -2.12 -14.50 8.03
CA PHE A 162 -1.54 -15.04 6.81
C PHE A 162 -0.48 -14.09 6.24
N MET A 163 -0.81 -12.80 6.10
CA MET A 163 0.12 -11.80 5.56
C MET A 163 1.38 -11.68 6.43
N LYS A 164 1.21 -11.70 7.76
CA LYS A 164 2.34 -11.71 8.68
C LYS A 164 3.18 -12.97 8.49
N HIS A 165 2.58 -14.14 8.39
CA HIS A 165 3.28 -15.40 8.16
C HIS A 165 4.10 -15.36 6.87
N VAL A 166 3.53 -14.88 5.77
CA VAL A 166 4.24 -14.73 4.47
C VAL A 166 5.53 -13.90 4.62
N MET A 167 5.48 -12.82 5.43
CA MET A 167 6.64 -11.96 5.65
C MET A 167 7.65 -12.58 6.63
N ASP A 168 7.19 -13.15 7.74
CA ASP A 168 8.04 -13.71 8.80
C ASP A 168 8.79 -14.94 8.32
N THR A 169 8.18 -15.78 7.47
CA THR A 169 8.79 -17.01 6.91
C THR A 169 9.52 -16.76 5.58
N GLU A 170 9.48 -15.53 5.07
CA GLU A 170 10.04 -15.19 3.75
C GLU A 170 9.50 -16.09 2.62
N LEU A 171 8.20 -16.47 2.69
CA LEU A 171 7.55 -17.36 1.71
C LEU A 171 7.69 -16.84 0.26
N TYR A 172 7.87 -15.52 0.10
CA TYR A 172 8.13 -14.86 -1.17
C TYR A 172 9.46 -15.28 -1.85
N ARG A 173 10.33 -15.99 -1.14
CA ARG A 173 11.53 -16.59 -1.76
C ARG A 173 11.20 -17.84 -2.56
N SER A 174 10.13 -18.54 -2.19
CA SER A 174 9.67 -19.76 -2.87
C SER A 174 8.60 -19.47 -3.93
N TYR A 175 7.77 -18.45 -3.72
CA TYR A 175 6.68 -18.09 -4.61
C TYR A 175 6.62 -16.57 -4.80
N PRO A 176 6.39 -16.04 -6.01
CA PRO A 176 6.23 -14.61 -6.23
C PRO A 176 5.12 -14.02 -5.34
N LEU A 177 5.36 -12.87 -4.72
CA LEU A 177 4.36 -12.20 -3.85
C LEU A 177 3.03 -11.95 -4.59
N THR A 178 3.11 -11.61 -5.87
CA THR A 178 1.92 -11.40 -6.70
C THR A 178 1.07 -12.67 -6.80
N THR A 179 1.71 -13.85 -6.91
CA THR A 179 1.02 -15.15 -6.92
C THR A 179 0.41 -15.44 -5.55
N ILE A 180 1.20 -15.27 -4.47
CA ILE A 180 0.71 -15.49 -3.10
C ILE A 180 -0.53 -14.63 -2.83
N PHE A 181 -0.46 -13.33 -3.12
CA PHE A 181 -1.56 -12.42 -2.88
C PHE A 181 -2.77 -12.73 -3.77
N LYS A 182 -2.56 -12.92 -5.07
CA LYS A 182 -3.64 -13.26 -6.00
C LYS A 182 -4.40 -14.50 -5.55
N ASP A 183 -3.70 -15.60 -5.32
CA ASP A 183 -4.33 -16.87 -5.00
C ASP A 183 -5.02 -16.81 -3.63
N PHE A 184 -4.40 -16.20 -2.63
CA PHE A 184 -5.01 -16.02 -1.33
C PHE A 184 -6.28 -15.14 -1.40
N PHE A 185 -6.17 -13.94 -1.99
CA PHE A 185 -7.30 -13.02 -2.06
C PHE A 185 -8.44 -13.56 -2.91
N VAL A 186 -8.15 -14.15 -4.06
CA VAL A 186 -9.21 -14.75 -4.91
C VAL A 186 -9.92 -15.88 -4.17
N THR A 187 -9.17 -16.73 -3.44
CA THR A 187 -9.77 -17.83 -2.67
C THR A 187 -10.67 -17.29 -1.56
N ILE A 188 -10.20 -16.32 -0.77
CA ILE A 188 -11.01 -15.70 0.30
C ILE A 188 -12.25 -15.02 -0.30
N LEU A 189 -12.09 -14.21 -1.34
CA LEU A 189 -13.22 -13.50 -1.97
C LEU A 189 -14.29 -14.47 -2.49
N ARG A 190 -13.89 -15.55 -3.17
CA ARG A 190 -14.84 -16.57 -3.61
C ARG A 190 -15.53 -17.28 -2.43
N GLY A 191 -14.87 -17.42 -1.31
CA GLY A 191 -15.44 -17.98 -0.08
C GLY A 191 -16.46 -17.07 0.61
N VAL A 192 -16.29 -15.75 0.52
CA VAL A 192 -17.15 -14.76 1.18
C VAL A 192 -18.22 -14.15 0.29
N CYS A 193 -18.12 -14.30 -1.04
CA CYS A 193 -19.09 -13.79 -2.00
C CYS A 193 -20.28 -14.74 -2.19
N THR A 194 -21.43 -14.17 -2.52
CA THR A 194 -22.59 -14.88 -3.11
C THR A 194 -22.30 -15.28 -4.56
N GLN A 195 -23.17 -16.05 -5.19
CA GLN A 195 -23.06 -16.37 -6.63
C GLN A 195 -23.02 -15.10 -7.50
N GLN A 196 -23.78 -14.07 -7.13
CA GLN A 196 -23.79 -12.78 -7.83
C GLN A 196 -22.43 -12.09 -7.72
N GLY A 197 -21.82 -12.07 -6.54
CA GLY A 197 -20.48 -11.49 -6.34
C GLY A 197 -19.39 -12.29 -7.07
N ILE A 198 -19.46 -13.63 -7.05
CA ILE A 198 -18.51 -14.50 -7.76
C ILE A 198 -18.55 -14.24 -9.27
N ALA A 199 -19.72 -14.08 -9.86
CA ALA A 199 -19.85 -13.79 -11.29
C ALA A 199 -19.11 -12.51 -11.72
N LEU A 200 -19.09 -11.48 -10.85
CA LEU A 200 -18.34 -10.24 -11.11
C LEU A 200 -16.83 -10.44 -10.97
N ILE A 201 -16.39 -11.22 -9.98
CA ILE A 201 -14.98 -11.57 -9.79
C ILE A 201 -14.44 -12.37 -11.00
N ASP A 202 -15.21 -13.34 -11.50
CA ASP A 202 -14.81 -14.16 -12.62
C ASP A 202 -14.71 -13.37 -13.94
N ASN A 203 -15.52 -12.33 -14.09
CA ASN A 203 -15.42 -11.39 -15.21
C ASN A 203 -14.22 -10.44 -15.08
N PHE A 204 -13.72 -10.23 -13.88
CA PHE A 204 -12.50 -9.49 -13.63
C PHE A 204 -11.30 -10.37 -13.95
N LYS A 205 -10.87 -10.36 -15.23
CA LYS A 205 -9.62 -11.02 -15.66
C LYS A 205 -8.44 -10.29 -14.99
N ILE A 206 -7.96 -10.86 -13.90
CA ILE A 206 -6.64 -10.52 -13.37
C ILE A 206 -5.65 -10.94 -14.45
N ARG A 207 -5.32 -10.03 -15.36
CA ARG A 207 -4.25 -10.25 -16.34
C ARG A 207 -2.97 -10.42 -15.58
N GLY A 208 -2.45 -11.64 -15.53
CA GLY A 208 -1.12 -11.98 -15.01
C GLY A 208 -0.05 -11.52 -15.96
#